data_cd641e59f9b1598256098fa4abe06fb3
#
_entry.id   cd641e59f9b1598256098fa4abe06fb3
#
_cell.length_a   1.000
_cell.length_b   1.000
_cell.length_c   1.000
_cell.angle_alpha   90.00
_cell.angle_beta   90.00
_cell.angle_gamma   90.00
#
_symmetry.space_group_name_H-M   'P 1'
#
loop_
_entity.id
_entity.type
_entity.pdbx_description
1 polymer ?
#
loop_
_entity_poly.entity_id
_entity_poly.type
_entity_poly.pdbx_seq_one_letter_code
_entity_poly.pdbx_strand_id
1 'polypeptide(L)'
;MKDERTTSVMDASATIAEIERLERELGAMNTKAAERDAEAEKQAARLKSRSYRTSVIATVLFTLLIFVVFSAQTYAYFTDSAQSFNNSIQSGNLDITTVAAGGSVNTEPTAIMPGTEVAKGVDVKNVGSLNSYVRAKIDISIDKAGIDQAELESLIQFNINTTIWELHTDGYYYYVGGTNGVVGSNDTVNLFTKITFLSTMDNKYTNATITITVTTDAVQSDFNGEGPLDAVWTETP
;
A
#
# COMPACT_ATOMS: atom_id res chain seq x y z
N MET A 1 -30.83 72.38 -84.78
CA MET A 1 -30.93 70.93 -84.71
C MET A 1 -29.55 70.28 -84.51
N LYS A 2 -28.56 71.02 -84.00
CA LYS A 2 -27.20 70.42 -83.73
C LYS A 2 -26.83 70.44 -82.20
N ASP A 3 -27.59 71.15 -81.41
CA ASP A 3 -27.24 71.35 -79.97
C ASP A 3 -27.81 70.26 -78.98
N GLU A 4 -28.96 69.65 -79.31
CA GLU A 4 -29.58 68.64 -78.45
C GLU A 4 -28.87 67.29 -78.45
N ARG A 5 -28.16 66.94 -79.52
CA ARG A 5 -27.44 65.65 -79.56
C ARG A 5 -26.13 65.68 -78.79
N THR A 6 -25.52 66.85 -78.67
CA THR A 6 -24.23 67.01 -77.94
C THR A 6 -24.45 66.98 -76.45
N THR A 7 -25.57 67.53 -75.94
CA THR A 7 -25.91 67.49 -74.51
C THR A 7 -26.31 66.09 -74.04
N SER A 8 -27.05 65.34 -74.89
CA SER A 8 -27.43 63.95 -74.53
C SER A 8 -26.26 62.97 -74.49
N VAL A 9 -25.23 63.20 -75.35
CA VAL A 9 -24.03 62.33 -75.34
C VAL A 9 -23.09 62.65 -74.17
N MET A 10 -23.00 63.92 -73.76
CA MET A 10 -22.24 64.34 -72.59
C MET A 10 -22.88 63.81 -71.26
N ASP A 11 -24.21 63.78 -71.20
CA ASP A 11 -24.94 63.26 -70.02
C ASP A 11 -24.78 61.70 -69.92
N ALA A 12 -24.83 60.97 -71.04
CA ALA A 12 -24.60 59.54 -71.08
C ALA A 12 -23.13 59.18 -70.72
N SER A 13 -22.15 59.97 -71.06
CA SER A 13 -20.74 59.71 -70.68
C SER A 13 -20.46 59.95 -69.19
N ALA A 14 -21.15 60.96 -68.61
CA ALA A 14 -21.06 61.19 -67.20
C ALA A 14 -21.71 60.10 -66.35
N THR A 15 -22.84 59.56 -66.81
CA THR A 15 -23.47 58.40 -66.12
C THR A 15 -22.66 57.16 -66.27
N ILE A 16 -21.98 56.90 -67.36
CA ILE A 16 -21.10 55.72 -67.53
C ILE A 16 -19.88 55.87 -66.56
N ALA A 17 -19.26 57.03 -66.45
CA ALA A 17 -18.15 57.26 -65.52
C ALA A 17 -18.54 57.09 -64.08
N GLU A 18 -19.78 57.43 -63.72
CA GLU A 18 -20.29 57.25 -62.35
C GLU A 18 -20.60 55.75 -62.04
N ILE A 19 -21.12 54.98 -62.98
CA ILE A 19 -21.28 53.56 -62.87
C ILE A 19 -19.93 52.92 -62.70
N GLU A 20 -18.94 53.17 -63.47
CA GLU A 20 -17.59 52.64 -63.35
C GLU A 20 -16.93 52.96 -61.99
N ARG A 21 -17.23 54.17 -61.44
CA ARG A 21 -16.79 54.57 -60.12
C ARG A 21 -17.46 53.71 -59.02
N LEU A 22 -18.79 53.54 -59.11
CA LEU A 22 -19.57 52.76 -58.16
C LEU A 22 -19.17 51.29 -58.21
N GLU A 23 -18.90 50.70 -59.35
CA GLU A 23 -18.42 49.31 -59.51
C GLU A 23 -17.03 49.18 -58.89
N ARG A 24 -16.13 50.17 -59.02
CA ARG A 24 -14.84 50.09 -58.33
C ARG A 24 -14.97 50.21 -56.79
N GLU A 25 -15.86 51.11 -56.35
CA GLU A 25 -16.13 51.22 -54.90
C GLU A 25 -16.77 49.92 -54.32
N LEU A 26 -17.71 49.32 -55.08
CA LEU A 26 -18.32 48.06 -54.70
C LEU A 26 -17.29 46.91 -54.69
N GLY A 27 -16.42 46.86 -55.70
CA GLY A 27 -15.32 45.88 -55.75
C GLY A 27 -14.37 46.06 -54.56
N ALA A 28 -14.02 47.27 -54.19
CA ALA A 28 -13.16 47.55 -53.03
C ALA A 28 -13.84 47.21 -51.69
N MET A 29 -15.16 47.43 -51.58
CA MET A 29 -15.91 47.02 -50.40
C MET A 29 -16.02 45.49 -50.27
N ASN A 30 -16.24 44.79 -51.38
CA ASN A 30 -16.32 43.30 -51.38
C ASN A 30 -14.98 42.66 -51.04
N THR A 31 -13.85 43.19 -51.55
CA THR A 31 -12.51 42.68 -51.17
C THR A 31 -12.23 42.92 -49.68
N LYS A 32 -12.61 44.07 -49.14
CA LYS A 32 -12.42 44.43 -47.74
C LYS A 32 -13.32 43.58 -46.81
N ALA A 33 -14.52 43.23 -47.26
CA ALA A 33 -15.40 42.29 -46.56
C ALA A 33 -14.81 40.87 -46.54
N ALA A 34 -14.35 40.39 -47.71
CA ALA A 34 -13.71 39.04 -47.77
C ALA A 34 -12.44 38.95 -46.92
N GLU A 35 -11.62 40.02 -46.85
CA GLU A 35 -10.46 40.04 -45.95
C GLU A 35 -10.85 39.99 -44.48
N ARG A 36 -11.91 40.70 -44.05
CA ARG A 36 -12.43 40.67 -42.68
C ARG A 36 -12.96 39.27 -42.31
N ASP A 37 -13.68 38.64 -43.23
CA ASP A 37 -14.22 37.31 -43.00
C ASP A 37 -13.09 36.27 -42.89
N ALA A 38 -12.07 36.37 -43.71
CA ALA A 38 -10.87 35.50 -43.64
C ALA A 38 -10.07 35.72 -42.34
N GLU A 39 -9.97 36.94 -41.84
CA GLU A 39 -9.33 37.22 -40.55
C GLU A 39 -10.16 36.71 -39.38
N ALA A 40 -11.48 36.89 -39.42
CA ALA A 40 -12.39 36.34 -38.39
C ALA A 40 -12.33 34.84 -38.32
N GLU A 41 -12.28 34.15 -39.46
CA GLU A 41 -12.15 32.69 -39.52
C GLU A 41 -10.81 32.22 -38.94
N LYS A 42 -9.69 32.91 -39.29
CA LYS A 42 -8.37 32.63 -38.70
C LYS A 42 -8.35 32.82 -37.18
N GLN A 43 -9.01 33.86 -36.67
CA GLN A 43 -9.10 34.11 -35.23
C GLN A 43 -9.95 33.05 -34.53
N ALA A 44 -11.09 32.66 -35.10
CA ALA A 44 -11.95 31.61 -34.61
C ALA A 44 -11.22 30.26 -34.56
N ALA A 45 -10.46 29.90 -35.58
CA ALA A 45 -9.65 28.68 -35.63
C ALA A 45 -8.55 28.67 -34.55
N ARG A 46 -7.88 29.81 -34.32
CA ARG A 46 -6.86 29.95 -33.25
C ARG A 46 -7.47 29.80 -31.86
N LEU A 47 -8.62 30.39 -31.59
CA LEU A 47 -9.32 30.30 -30.32
C LEU A 47 -9.78 28.84 -30.05
N LYS A 48 -10.33 28.19 -31.07
CA LYS A 48 -10.77 26.80 -31.00
C LYS A 48 -9.59 25.84 -30.71
N SER A 49 -8.45 26.04 -31.38
CA SER A 49 -7.25 25.22 -31.15
C SER A 49 -6.64 25.45 -29.77
N ARG A 50 -6.67 26.66 -29.25
CA ARG A 50 -6.16 27.03 -27.92
C ARG A 50 -7.07 26.42 -26.83
N SER A 51 -8.38 26.54 -26.97
CA SER A 51 -9.36 25.96 -26.04
C SER A 51 -9.23 24.42 -26.01
N TYR A 52 -9.09 23.77 -27.17
CA TYR A 52 -8.90 22.33 -27.25
C TYR A 52 -7.61 21.89 -26.52
N ARG A 53 -6.49 22.57 -26.75
CA ARG A 53 -5.21 22.25 -26.08
C ARG A 53 -5.30 22.41 -24.56
N THR A 54 -5.90 23.46 -24.06
CA THR A 54 -6.08 23.68 -22.61
C THR A 54 -7.01 22.65 -22.00
N SER A 55 -8.07 22.25 -22.69
CA SER A 55 -8.98 21.22 -22.23
C SER A 55 -8.30 19.84 -22.16
N VAL A 56 -7.53 19.45 -23.17
CA VAL A 56 -6.77 18.19 -23.16
C VAL A 56 -5.75 18.16 -22.02
N ILE A 57 -4.98 19.24 -21.83
CA ILE A 57 -4.01 19.34 -20.73
C ILE A 57 -4.71 19.23 -19.37
N ALA A 58 -5.83 19.91 -19.17
CA ALA A 58 -6.59 19.86 -17.94
C ALA A 58 -7.13 18.44 -17.66
N THR A 59 -7.61 17.73 -18.68
CA THR A 59 -8.08 16.35 -18.55
C THR A 59 -6.95 15.40 -18.17
N VAL A 60 -5.79 15.52 -18.81
CA VAL A 60 -4.62 14.69 -18.49
C VAL A 60 -4.14 14.94 -17.06
N LEU A 61 -4.04 16.18 -16.63
CA LEU A 61 -3.65 16.54 -15.27
C LEU A 61 -4.65 16.02 -14.22
N PHE A 62 -5.95 16.10 -14.51
CA PHE A 62 -6.99 15.57 -13.63
C PHE A 62 -6.93 14.06 -13.51
N THR A 63 -6.70 13.35 -14.62
CA THR A 63 -6.54 11.89 -14.61
C THR A 63 -5.29 11.48 -13.83
N LEU A 64 -4.18 12.19 -13.98
CA LEU A 64 -2.95 11.96 -13.24
C LEU A 64 -3.15 12.20 -11.73
N LEU A 65 -3.88 13.24 -11.35
CA LEU A 65 -4.21 13.53 -9.95
C LEU A 65 -5.04 12.41 -9.33
N ILE A 66 -6.05 11.91 -10.05
CA ILE A 66 -6.85 10.76 -9.61
C ILE A 66 -5.96 9.54 -9.40
N PHE A 67 -5.07 9.25 -10.33
CA PHE A 67 -4.16 8.11 -10.23
C PHE A 67 -3.23 8.21 -9.00
N VAL A 68 -2.68 9.40 -8.72
CA VAL A 68 -1.84 9.64 -7.53
C VAL A 68 -2.63 9.47 -6.23
N VAL A 69 -3.86 9.97 -6.16
CA VAL A 69 -4.72 9.84 -4.96
C VAL A 69 -5.08 8.38 -4.72
N PHE A 70 -5.41 7.61 -5.75
CA PHE A 70 -5.74 6.19 -5.60
C PHE A 70 -4.50 5.34 -5.26
N SER A 71 -3.33 5.64 -5.81
CA SER A 71 -2.10 4.89 -5.48
C SER A 71 -1.63 5.15 -4.05
N ALA A 72 -1.80 6.36 -3.51
CA ALA A 72 -1.39 6.68 -2.14
C ALA A 72 -2.25 5.99 -1.07
N GLN A 73 -3.50 5.63 -1.36
CA GLN A 73 -4.38 4.97 -0.40
C GLN A 73 -4.22 3.45 -0.36
N THR A 74 -3.60 2.83 -1.37
CA THR A 74 -3.51 1.38 -1.46
C THR A 74 -2.50 0.78 -0.47
N TYR A 75 -1.49 1.54 -0.03
CA TYR A 75 -0.46 1.05 0.90
C TYR A 75 -0.84 1.10 2.39
N ALA A 76 -1.84 1.90 2.77
CA ALA A 76 -2.17 2.14 4.19
C ALA A 76 -3.16 1.14 4.81
N TYR A 77 -3.80 0.29 4.01
CA TYR A 77 -4.92 -0.53 4.52
C TYR A 77 -4.57 -1.97 4.91
N PHE A 78 -3.36 -2.44 4.61
CA PHE A 78 -3.12 -3.89 4.59
C PHE A 78 -2.02 -4.41 5.52
N THR A 79 -1.53 -3.57 6.43
CA THR A 79 -0.53 -4.01 7.41
C THR A 79 -1.09 -3.85 8.82
N ASP A 80 -1.28 -4.95 9.51
CA ASP A 80 -1.59 -4.96 10.95
C ASP A 80 -0.48 -5.72 11.69
N SER A 81 0.09 -5.08 12.71
CA SER A 81 1.04 -5.71 13.62
C SER A 81 0.31 -6.01 14.94
N ALA A 82 0.10 -7.27 15.20
CA ALA A 82 -0.45 -7.70 16.47
C ALA A 82 0.56 -7.51 17.61
N GLN A 83 0.05 -7.12 18.76
CA GLN A 83 0.87 -6.79 19.94
C GLN A 83 1.81 -7.93 20.35
N SER A 84 3.03 -7.56 20.71
CA SER A 84 4.02 -8.42 21.32
C SER A 84 3.51 -9.02 22.64
N PHE A 85 3.49 -10.35 22.71
CA PHE A 85 3.17 -11.08 23.92
C PHE A 85 4.46 -11.38 24.69
N ASN A 86 4.62 -10.78 25.86
CA ASN A 86 5.75 -11.04 26.72
C ASN A 86 5.42 -12.17 27.67
N ASN A 87 6.11 -13.29 27.54
CA ASN A 87 6.08 -14.39 28.50
C ASN A 87 7.36 -14.35 29.32
N SER A 88 7.24 -14.10 30.63
CA SER A 88 8.37 -14.08 31.54
C SER A 88 8.52 -15.42 32.25
N ILE A 89 9.71 -16.01 32.19
CA ILE A 89 10.03 -17.31 32.79
C ILE A 89 11.20 -17.13 33.76
N GLN A 90 11.02 -17.48 35.03
CA GLN A 90 12.04 -17.38 36.06
C GLN A 90 12.57 -18.75 36.47
N SER A 91 13.88 -18.99 36.33
CA SER A 91 14.53 -20.25 36.72
C SER A 91 14.74 -20.35 38.24
N GLY A 92 14.22 -21.40 38.86
CA GLY A 92 14.29 -21.60 40.32
C GLY A 92 13.08 -21.10 41.10
N ASN A 93 12.43 -20.07 40.65
CA ASN A 93 11.06 -19.65 40.99
C ASN A 93 10.46 -19.07 39.70
N LEU A 94 9.72 -19.90 38.99
CA LEU A 94 9.24 -19.55 37.67
C LEU A 94 7.93 -18.82 37.74
N ASP A 95 7.93 -17.62 37.14
CA ASP A 95 6.72 -16.87 36.87
C ASP A 95 6.49 -16.78 35.36
N ILE A 96 5.45 -17.46 34.85
CA ILE A 96 5.09 -17.39 33.45
C ILE A 96 3.82 -16.56 33.35
N THR A 97 3.94 -15.37 32.76
CA THR A 97 2.78 -14.62 32.33
C THR A 97 2.51 -14.94 30.88
N THR A 98 1.55 -15.82 30.62
CA THR A 98 1.10 -16.12 29.25
C THR A 98 -0.24 -15.49 28.98
N VAL A 99 -0.37 -14.92 27.81
CA VAL A 99 -1.69 -14.79 27.17
C VAL A 99 -1.96 -16.13 26.51
N ALA A 100 -2.78 -16.95 27.15
CA ALA A 100 -3.13 -18.26 26.62
C ALA A 100 -3.91 -18.13 25.32
N ALA A 101 -3.65 -19.02 24.40
CA ALA A 101 -4.57 -19.38 23.35
C ALA A 101 -5.98 -19.51 23.96
N GLY A 102 -6.91 -18.65 23.52
CA GLY A 102 -8.27 -18.62 24.06
C GLY A 102 -8.57 -17.51 25.09
N GLY A 103 -7.67 -16.56 25.33
CA GLY A 103 -8.01 -15.26 25.98
C GLY A 103 -7.99 -15.25 27.51
N SER A 104 -7.36 -16.20 28.20
CA SER A 104 -7.16 -16.14 29.64
C SER A 104 -5.69 -16.03 30.03
N VAL A 105 -5.34 -14.90 30.66
CA VAL A 105 -4.01 -14.66 31.23
C VAL A 105 -3.92 -15.43 32.55
N ASN A 106 -3.09 -16.46 32.63
CA ASN A 106 -2.77 -17.09 33.89
C ASN A 106 -1.37 -16.67 34.37
N THR A 107 -1.32 -15.89 35.43
CA THR A 107 -0.13 -15.20 35.96
C THR A 107 0.58 -15.97 37.08
N GLU A 108 0.27 -17.23 37.29
CA GLU A 108 0.89 -17.97 38.40
C GLU A 108 2.36 -18.34 38.08
N PRO A 109 3.30 -18.00 38.97
CA PRO A 109 4.70 -18.39 38.83
C PRO A 109 4.85 -19.92 38.84
N THR A 110 5.53 -20.46 37.87
CA THR A 110 5.87 -21.89 37.85
C THR A 110 7.38 -22.05 37.94
N ALA A 111 7.89 -22.69 38.99
CA ALA A 111 9.30 -23.01 39.07
C ALA A 111 9.72 -23.91 37.92
N ILE A 112 10.68 -23.52 37.11
CA ILE A 112 11.28 -24.37 36.06
C ILE A 112 12.49 -25.07 36.62
N MET A 113 12.51 -26.36 36.42
CA MET A 113 13.71 -27.20 36.61
C MET A 113 14.22 -27.69 35.26
N PRO A 114 15.54 -27.86 35.10
CA PRO A 114 16.09 -28.49 33.92
C PRO A 114 15.35 -29.79 33.57
N GLY A 115 15.01 -30.01 32.31
CA GLY A 115 14.24 -31.16 31.85
C GLY A 115 12.72 -31.02 31.99
N THR A 116 12.20 -29.88 32.42
CA THR A 116 10.75 -29.66 32.53
C THR A 116 10.11 -29.20 31.22
N GLU A 117 8.86 -29.64 31.05
CA GLU A 117 7.99 -29.15 30.00
C GLU A 117 6.89 -28.27 30.61
N VAL A 118 6.66 -27.12 29.99
CA VAL A 118 5.63 -26.20 30.43
C VAL A 118 4.55 -26.16 29.33
N ALA A 119 3.33 -26.50 29.68
CA ALA A 119 2.18 -26.45 28.79
C ALA A 119 1.72 -25.00 28.65
N LYS A 120 2.36 -24.27 27.77
CA LYS A 120 2.06 -22.87 27.39
C LYS A 120 2.07 -22.78 25.88
N GLY A 121 1.01 -22.24 25.32
CA GLY A 121 0.84 -22.16 23.89
C GLY A 121 0.59 -20.73 23.42
N VAL A 122 0.88 -20.51 22.16
CA VAL A 122 0.57 -19.28 21.44
C VAL A 122 -0.22 -19.63 20.20
N ASP A 123 -1.36 -19.00 20.07
CA ASP A 123 -2.17 -19.01 18.86
C ASP A 123 -2.09 -17.68 18.17
N VAL A 124 -2.06 -17.70 16.85
CA VAL A 124 -2.18 -16.52 16.00
C VAL A 124 -3.57 -16.50 15.40
N LYS A 125 -4.34 -15.46 15.70
CA LYS A 125 -5.70 -15.30 15.21
C LYS A 125 -5.79 -14.12 14.27
N ASN A 126 -6.36 -14.33 13.10
CA ASN A 126 -6.74 -13.24 12.21
C ASN A 126 -8.07 -12.62 12.70
N VAL A 127 -7.99 -11.44 13.31
CA VAL A 127 -9.18 -10.70 13.78
C VAL A 127 -9.66 -9.67 12.75
N GLY A 128 -8.96 -9.58 11.60
CA GLY A 128 -9.34 -8.74 10.47
C GLY A 128 -10.49 -9.33 9.65
N SER A 129 -11.04 -8.56 8.75
CA SER A 129 -12.10 -8.96 7.82
C SER A 129 -11.56 -9.56 6.51
N LEU A 130 -10.26 -9.46 6.27
CA LEU A 130 -9.58 -9.92 5.06
C LEU A 130 -8.72 -11.15 5.34
N ASN A 131 -8.49 -11.95 4.32
CA ASN A 131 -7.52 -13.03 4.36
C ASN A 131 -6.10 -12.49 4.49
N SER A 132 -5.26 -13.14 5.30
CA SER A 132 -3.92 -12.65 5.60
C SER A 132 -2.88 -13.76 5.52
N TYR A 133 -1.67 -13.39 5.14
CA TYR A 133 -0.47 -14.14 5.50
C TYR A 133 0.00 -13.67 6.86
N VAL A 134 0.52 -14.62 7.66
CA VAL A 134 1.02 -14.34 9.00
C VAL A 134 2.42 -14.90 9.19
N ARG A 135 3.25 -14.17 9.94
CA ARG A 135 4.56 -14.62 10.40
C ARG A 135 4.72 -14.34 11.89
N ALA A 136 5.53 -15.11 12.56
CA ALA A 136 5.80 -14.97 13.97
C ALA A 136 7.30 -15.02 14.26
N LYS A 137 7.76 -14.21 15.19
CA LYS A 137 9.15 -14.22 15.70
C LYS A 137 9.12 -14.52 17.19
N ILE A 138 10.02 -15.38 17.63
CA ILE A 138 10.19 -15.74 19.05
C ILE A 138 11.55 -15.19 19.48
N ASP A 139 11.54 -14.21 20.36
CA ASP A 139 12.71 -13.65 20.98
C ASP A 139 12.80 -14.11 22.44
N ILE A 140 13.94 -14.62 22.84
CA ILE A 140 14.24 -15.08 24.20
C ILE A 140 15.24 -14.11 24.79
N SER A 141 15.01 -13.66 26.02
CA SER A 141 15.95 -12.81 26.76
C SER A 141 16.05 -13.25 28.22
N ILE A 142 17.13 -12.87 28.89
CA ILE A 142 17.39 -13.19 30.30
C ILE A 142 17.90 -11.94 31.02
N ASP A 143 17.43 -11.75 32.25
CA ASP A 143 17.82 -10.60 33.09
C ASP A 143 19.15 -10.79 33.82
N LYS A 144 19.92 -11.84 33.52
CA LYS A 144 21.16 -12.20 34.19
C LYS A 144 22.38 -11.91 33.33
N ALA A 145 23.32 -11.13 33.83
CA ALA A 145 24.57 -10.81 33.17
C ALA A 145 25.49 -12.04 33.03
N GLY A 146 26.25 -12.10 31.93
CA GLY A 146 27.26 -13.15 31.68
C GLY A 146 26.69 -14.45 31.13
N ILE A 147 25.44 -14.49 30.73
CA ILE A 147 24.83 -15.61 30.01
C ILE A 147 25.03 -15.40 28.51
N ASP A 148 25.44 -16.45 27.82
CA ASP A 148 25.49 -16.49 26.36
C ASP A 148 24.08 -16.66 25.82
N GLN A 149 23.63 -15.71 24.99
CA GLN A 149 22.30 -15.71 24.42
C GLN A 149 22.04 -16.91 23.49
N ALA A 150 23.01 -17.26 22.65
CA ALA A 150 22.88 -18.38 21.71
C ALA A 150 22.83 -19.73 22.46
N GLU A 151 23.57 -19.85 23.56
CA GLU A 151 23.47 -21.02 24.43
C GLU A 151 22.10 -21.12 25.10
N LEU A 152 21.58 -20.01 25.65
CA LEU A 152 20.23 -19.97 26.24
C LEU A 152 19.16 -20.41 25.24
N GLU A 153 19.19 -19.87 24.04
CA GLU A 153 18.24 -20.19 22.96
C GLU A 153 18.32 -21.68 22.58
N SER A 154 19.50 -22.29 22.60
CA SER A 154 19.68 -23.70 22.31
C SER A 154 19.09 -24.64 23.38
N LEU A 155 18.87 -24.13 24.61
CA LEU A 155 18.36 -24.87 25.75
C LEU A 155 16.82 -24.80 25.89
N ILE A 156 16.18 -23.97 25.09
CA ILE A 156 14.72 -23.78 25.13
C ILE A 156 14.14 -24.20 23.78
N GLN A 157 13.22 -25.14 23.81
CA GLN A 157 12.60 -25.70 22.62
C GLN A 157 11.09 -25.46 22.63
N PHE A 158 10.56 -25.13 21.49
CA PHE A 158 9.13 -24.97 21.23
C PHE A 158 8.65 -26.13 20.35
N ASN A 159 7.49 -26.67 20.62
CA ASN A 159 6.91 -27.73 19.78
C ASN A 159 6.18 -27.17 18.57
N ILE A 160 6.87 -26.33 17.79
CA ILE A 160 6.33 -25.75 16.56
C ILE A 160 6.10 -26.87 15.54
N ASN A 161 4.93 -26.86 14.92
CA ASN A 161 4.64 -27.79 13.82
C ASN A 161 5.30 -27.30 12.52
N THR A 162 6.46 -27.86 12.21
CA THR A 162 7.25 -27.49 11.02
C THR A 162 6.60 -27.89 9.69
N THR A 163 5.47 -28.60 9.70
CA THR A 163 4.68 -28.86 8.48
C THR A 163 3.85 -27.65 8.06
N ILE A 164 3.48 -26.79 9.01
CA ILE A 164 2.64 -25.61 8.78
C ILE A 164 3.32 -24.28 9.12
N TRP A 165 4.50 -24.33 9.76
CA TRP A 165 5.33 -23.17 10.06
C TRP A 165 6.75 -23.40 9.55
N GLU A 166 7.25 -22.51 8.71
CA GLU A 166 8.59 -22.58 8.14
C GLU A 166 9.46 -21.47 8.73
N LEU A 167 10.59 -21.84 9.35
CA LEU A 167 11.58 -20.89 9.85
C LEU A 167 12.43 -20.39 8.69
N HIS A 168 12.46 -19.07 8.50
CA HIS A 168 13.25 -18.43 7.46
C HIS A 168 14.52 -17.76 8.01
N THR A 169 15.41 -17.35 7.10
CA THR A 169 16.72 -16.75 7.43
C THR A 169 16.66 -15.42 8.16
N ASP A 170 15.52 -14.74 8.13
CA ASP A 170 15.23 -13.49 8.86
C ASP A 170 14.82 -13.72 10.32
N GLY A 171 14.73 -15.00 10.75
CA GLY A 171 14.34 -15.40 12.09
C GLY A 171 12.83 -15.46 12.34
N TYR A 172 12.01 -15.28 11.30
CA TYR A 172 10.57 -15.43 11.39
C TYR A 172 10.13 -16.84 10.99
N TYR A 173 9.10 -17.31 11.67
CA TYR A 173 8.30 -18.46 11.29
C TYR A 173 7.13 -18.00 10.43
N TYR A 174 7.07 -18.45 9.19
CA TYR A 174 6.00 -18.15 8.26
C TYR A 174 4.96 -19.26 8.29
N TYR A 175 3.69 -18.91 8.39
CA TYR A 175 2.63 -19.88 8.29
C TYR A 175 2.44 -20.28 6.84
N VAL A 176 2.74 -21.54 6.53
CA VAL A 176 2.64 -22.12 5.18
C VAL A 176 1.53 -23.19 5.11
N GLY A 177 0.77 -23.37 6.19
CA GLY A 177 -0.31 -24.35 6.26
C GLY A 177 -1.56 -23.92 5.47
N GLY A 178 -2.57 -24.78 5.48
CA GLY A 178 -3.81 -24.52 4.76
C GLY A 178 -3.64 -24.41 3.25
N THR A 179 -4.39 -23.51 2.62
CA THR A 179 -4.24 -23.22 1.20
C THR A 179 -3.27 -22.05 1.03
N ASN A 180 -2.07 -22.34 0.57
CA ASN A 180 -1.02 -21.35 0.29
C ASN A 180 -0.65 -20.43 1.49
N GLY A 181 -0.75 -20.93 2.72
CA GLY A 181 -0.41 -20.14 3.90
C GLY A 181 -1.41 -19.05 4.27
N VAL A 182 -2.61 -19.09 3.72
CA VAL A 182 -3.66 -18.10 4.00
C VAL A 182 -4.34 -18.42 5.33
N VAL A 183 -4.46 -17.42 6.19
CA VAL A 183 -5.29 -17.42 7.40
C VAL A 183 -6.53 -16.58 7.13
N GLY A 184 -7.68 -17.24 7.08
CA GLY A 184 -8.97 -16.59 6.82
C GLY A 184 -9.39 -15.66 7.95
N SER A 185 -10.35 -14.77 7.68
CA SER A 185 -10.94 -13.91 8.69
C SER A 185 -11.53 -14.73 9.85
N ASN A 186 -11.20 -14.39 11.09
CA ASN A 186 -11.53 -15.07 12.34
C ASN A 186 -10.91 -16.46 12.53
N ASP A 187 -10.09 -16.94 11.61
CA ASP A 187 -9.36 -18.18 11.78
C ASP A 187 -8.22 -18.04 12.80
N THR A 188 -7.91 -19.18 13.44
CA THR A 188 -6.85 -19.26 14.43
C THR A 188 -5.89 -20.38 14.05
N VAL A 189 -4.60 -20.09 14.07
CA VAL A 189 -3.54 -21.07 13.83
C VAL A 189 -2.63 -21.15 15.03
N ASN A 190 -2.31 -22.36 15.45
CA ASN A 190 -1.45 -22.59 16.60
C ASN A 190 0.02 -22.50 16.21
N LEU A 191 0.81 -21.69 16.92
CA LEU A 191 2.26 -21.61 16.72
C LEU A 191 2.97 -22.72 17.51
N PHE A 192 2.73 -22.80 18.80
CA PHE A 192 3.18 -23.89 19.67
C PHE A 192 2.24 -24.02 20.87
N THR A 193 2.28 -25.17 21.53
CA THR A 193 1.47 -25.47 22.71
C THR A 193 2.30 -25.78 23.97
N LYS A 194 3.62 -25.93 23.78
CA LYS A 194 4.51 -26.40 24.83
C LYS A 194 5.92 -25.81 24.66
N ILE A 195 6.52 -25.49 25.81
CA ILE A 195 7.92 -25.04 25.91
C ILE A 195 8.66 -26.11 26.71
N THR A 196 9.80 -26.58 26.21
CA THR A 196 10.66 -27.54 26.85
C THR A 196 11.99 -26.91 27.23
N PHE A 197 12.35 -27.00 28.50
CA PHE A 197 13.68 -26.62 29.01
C PHE A 197 14.56 -27.89 29.08
N LEU A 198 15.65 -27.88 28.33
CA LEU A 198 16.49 -29.08 28.24
C LEU A 198 17.13 -29.41 29.59
N SER A 199 17.32 -30.70 29.84
CA SER A 199 17.95 -31.20 31.08
C SER A 199 19.45 -30.80 31.20
N THR A 200 20.04 -30.34 30.12
CA THR A 200 21.40 -29.78 30.07
C THR A 200 21.52 -28.35 30.58
N MET A 201 20.38 -27.69 30.89
CA MET A 201 20.36 -26.40 31.55
C MET A 201 20.98 -26.52 32.95
N ASP A 202 22.00 -25.76 33.24
CA ASP A 202 22.75 -25.84 34.49
C ASP A 202 22.37 -24.75 35.53
N ASN A 203 23.06 -24.77 36.68
CA ASN A 203 22.78 -23.85 37.78
C ASN A 203 23.11 -22.38 37.48
N LYS A 204 23.79 -22.06 36.34
CA LYS A 204 24.07 -20.65 35.99
C LYS A 204 22.81 -19.86 35.71
N TYR A 205 21.73 -20.54 35.34
CA TYR A 205 20.42 -19.93 35.10
C TYR A 205 19.55 -19.75 36.35
N THR A 206 20.02 -20.21 37.52
CA THR A 206 19.27 -20.12 38.79
C THR A 206 19.07 -18.67 39.17
N ASN A 207 17.89 -18.33 39.66
CA ASN A 207 17.45 -17.00 40.08
C ASN A 207 17.54 -15.94 38.94
N ALA A 208 17.34 -16.36 37.73
CA ALA A 208 17.22 -15.48 36.58
C ALA A 208 15.77 -15.47 36.04
N THR A 209 15.37 -14.36 35.48
CA THR A 209 14.10 -14.27 34.74
C THR A 209 14.37 -14.44 33.26
N ILE A 210 13.78 -15.45 32.65
CA ILE A 210 13.81 -15.66 31.21
C ILE A 210 12.52 -15.09 30.63
N THR A 211 12.63 -14.15 29.70
CA THR A 211 11.48 -13.56 29.02
C THR A 211 11.41 -14.11 27.60
N ILE A 212 10.27 -14.67 27.23
CA ILE A 212 9.97 -15.13 25.87
C ILE A 212 8.94 -14.19 25.29
N THR A 213 9.33 -13.50 24.23
CA THR A 213 8.49 -12.55 23.51
C THR A 213 8.11 -13.16 22.16
N VAL A 214 6.83 -13.20 21.84
CA VAL A 214 6.35 -13.60 20.52
C VAL A 214 5.76 -12.38 19.85
N THR A 215 6.36 -12.01 18.74
CA THR A 215 5.87 -10.93 17.88
C THR A 215 5.23 -11.56 16.65
N THR A 216 4.05 -11.09 16.26
CA THR A 216 3.36 -11.58 15.07
C THR A 216 3.04 -10.43 14.15
N ASP A 217 3.30 -10.63 12.86
CA ASP A 217 2.96 -9.68 11.80
C ASP A 217 1.97 -10.33 10.85
N ALA A 218 1.11 -9.53 10.26
CA ALA A 218 0.17 -9.95 9.22
C ALA A 218 0.17 -8.96 8.05
N VAL A 219 0.05 -9.52 6.84
CA VAL A 219 -0.18 -8.74 5.61
C VAL A 219 -1.35 -9.35 4.86
N GLN A 220 -2.06 -8.55 4.10
CA GLN A 220 -3.14 -9.09 3.27
C GLN A 220 -2.59 -10.10 2.26
N SER A 221 -3.30 -11.22 2.07
CA SER A 221 -2.90 -12.25 1.11
C SER A 221 -3.34 -11.93 -0.32
N ASP A 222 -4.47 -11.25 -0.51
CA ASP A 222 -5.00 -10.94 -1.84
C ASP A 222 -4.10 -9.92 -2.55
N PHE A 223 -3.65 -10.27 -3.75
CA PHE A 223 -2.72 -9.47 -4.56
C PHE A 223 -1.33 -9.24 -3.96
N ASN A 224 -0.91 -10.07 -3.01
CA ASN A 224 0.38 -9.96 -2.32
C ASN A 224 1.20 -11.25 -2.41
N GLY A 225 1.56 -11.67 -3.63
CA GLY A 225 2.34 -12.89 -3.85
C GLY A 225 1.48 -14.15 -3.94
N GLU A 226 2.12 -15.28 -4.20
CA GLU A 226 1.47 -16.60 -4.28
C GLU A 226 1.48 -17.36 -2.96
N GLY A 227 2.17 -16.81 -1.95
CA GLY A 227 2.30 -17.37 -0.61
C GLY A 227 3.02 -16.43 0.35
N PRO A 228 3.11 -16.77 1.63
CA PRO A 228 3.69 -15.90 2.65
C PRO A 228 5.19 -15.62 2.45
N LEU A 229 5.92 -16.50 1.76
CA LEU A 229 7.35 -16.32 1.48
C LEU A 229 7.61 -15.36 0.31
N ASP A 230 6.65 -15.21 -0.61
CA ASP A 230 6.73 -14.29 -1.75
C ASP A 230 6.03 -12.96 -1.47
N ALA A 231 5.35 -12.84 -0.34
CA ALA A 231 4.61 -11.66 0.04
C ALA A 231 5.54 -10.48 0.37
N VAL A 232 5.06 -9.27 0.11
CA VAL A 232 5.74 -8.04 0.53
C VAL A 232 5.38 -7.76 1.98
N TRP A 233 6.36 -7.90 2.88
CA TRP A 233 6.23 -7.57 4.29
C TRP A 233 6.74 -6.15 4.51
N THR A 234 5.84 -5.24 4.89
CA THR A 234 6.24 -3.90 5.31
C THR A 234 6.63 -3.96 6.77
N GLU A 235 7.89 -3.65 7.06
CA GLU A 235 8.29 -3.49 8.46
C GLU A 235 7.55 -2.28 9.03
N THR A 236 6.85 -2.50 10.16
CA THR A 236 6.27 -1.39 10.92
C THR A 236 7.41 -0.67 11.62
N PRO A 237 7.60 0.65 11.42
CA PRO A 237 8.68 1.41 12.03
C PRO A 237 8.59 1.45 13.57
#